data_37cd68c0930a66dfcb36ed0aec8ca74d
#
_entry.id   37cd68c0930a66dfcb36ed0aec8ca74d
#
_cell.length_a   1.000
_cell.length_b   1.000
_cell.length_c   1.000
_cell.angle_alpha   90.00
_cell.angle_beta   90.00
_cell.angle_gamma   90.00
#
_symmetry.space_group_name_H-M   'P 1'
#
loop_
_entity.id
_entity.type
_entity.pdbx_description
1 polymer ?
#
loop_
_entity_poly.entity_id
_entity_poly.type
_entity_poly.pdbx_seq_one_letter_code
_entity_poly.pdbx_strand_id
1 'polypeptide(L)'
;TSFGLRYLLANLGDLRAVTELVEFTINDQLNDVLAEIVRRRPEIVGIGVYIWNVDAVTRLVSDLRRVLPDTWLVLGGPEVSYETEQQAVVQQADYVITGEADHAFRELCQRLLAGDPPAGRVIAAGIPDLSSIVLPYAEYSGEDIANRVIYVEASRGCPFTCEFCLSALDIPVRMFPVSEFLAAMQQLIDRGVRQFKFVDRTFNLNLKVSRRI
;
A
#
# COMPACT_ATOMS: atom_id res chain seq x y z
N THR A 1 5.68 -8.52 5.98
CA THR A 1 5.99 -7.14 5.51
C THR A 1 4.83 -6.61 4.67
N SER A 2 4.42 -5.37 4.93
CA SER A 2 3.39 -4.70 4.12
C SER A 2 4.01 -4.13 2.85
N PHE A 3 3.88 -4.84 1.75
CA PHE A 3 4.47 -4.46 0.47
C PHE A 3 3.80 -3.21 -0.12
N GLY A 4 2.47 -3.16 -0.09
CA GLY A 4 1.71 -2.01 -0.58
C GLY A 4 2.04 -0.70 0.17
N LEU A 5 2.18 -0.73 1.50
CA LEU A 5 2.54 0.47 2.26
C LEU A 5 3.96 0.98 1.91
N ARG A 6 4.89 0.09 1.55
CA ARG A 6 6.22 0.49 1.08
C ARG A 6 6.16 1.20 -0.26
N TYR A 7 5.27 0.78 -1.16
CA TYR A 7 5.03 1.53 -2.39
C TYR A 7 4.49 2.93 -2.11
N LEU A 8 3.49 3.06 -1.23
CA LEU A 8 2.98 4.38 -0.87
C LEU A 8 4.10 5.25 -0.30
N LEU A 9 4.89 4.71 0.64
CA LEU A 9 5.98 5.43 1.29
C LEU A 9 7.04 5.91 0.28
N ALA A 10 7.47 5.02 -0.65
CA ALA A 10 8.47 5.35 -1.68
C ALA A 10 7.97 6.44 -2.65
N ASN A 11 6.66 6.55 -2.84
CA ASN A 11 6.04 7.48 -3.78
C ASN A 11 5.52 8.78 -3.14
N LEU A 12 5.79 9.02 -1.86
CA LEU A 12 5.36 10.24 -1.15
C LEU A 12 6.14 11.51 -1.53
N GLY A 13 7.25 11.38 -2.28
CA GLY A 13 8.08 12.54 -2.61
C GLY A 13 8.62 13.23 -1.35
N ASP A 14 8.48 14.55 -1.26
CA ASP A 14 8.98 15.33 -0.13
C ASP A 14 8.37 14.93 1.22
N LEU A 15 7.14 14.40 1.22
CA LEU A 15 6.47 13.93 2.43
C LEU A 15 7.11 12.66 3.01
N ARG A 16 7.96 11.95 2.24
CA ARG A 16 8.66 10.75 2.70
C ARG A 16 9.49 11.00 3.98
N ALA A 17 10.14 12.16 4.08
CA ALA A 17 11.03 12.51 5.19
C ALA A 17 10.28 12.68 6.54
N VAL A 18 8.97 12.97 6.49
CA VAL A 18 8.13 13.21 7.66
C VAL A 18 7.10 12.09 7.87
N THR A 19 7.22 10.99 7.14
CA THR A 19 6.31 9.85 7.20
C THR A 19 7.00 8.63 7.78
N GLU A 20 6.33 7.95 8.70
CA GLU A 20 6.76 6.67 9.26
C GLU A 20 5.86 5.53 8.77
N LEU A 21 6.49 4.41 8.43
CA LEU A 21 5.81 3.15 8.20
C LEU A 21 5.81 2.33 9.49
N VAL A 22 4.63 1.96 9.98
CA VAL A 22 4.49 1.09 11.14
C VAL A 22 3.72 -0.16 10.74
N GLU A 23 4.27 -1.32 11.07
CA GLU A 23 3.66 -2.62 10.74
C GLU A 23 3.25 -3.35 12.01
N PHE A 24 2.04 -3.87 11.98
CA PHE A 24 1.48 -4.71 13.03
C PHE A 24 1.05 -6.06 12.44
N THR A 25 0.94 -7.05 13.28
CA THR A 25 0.39 -8.35 12.94
C THR A 25 -1.05 -8.48 13.43
N ILE A 26 -1.80 -9.43 12.89
CA ILE A 26 -3.17 -9.72 13.36
C ILE A 26 -3.22 -10.25 14.80
N ASN A 27 -2.05 -10.60 15.37
CA ASN A 27 -1.93 -11.09 16.73
C ASN A 27 -1.61 -9.97 17.75
N ASP A 28 -1.27 -8.77 17.27
CA ASP A 28 -1.00 -7.64 18.14
C ASP A 28 -2.29 -7.16 18.82
N GLN A 29 -2.19 -6.77 20.09
CA GLN A 29 -3.33 -6.25 20.80
C GLN A 29 -3.73 -4.89 20.23
N LEU A 30 -5.03 -4.70 19.94
CA LEU A 30 -5.53 -3.48 19.32
C LEU A 30 -5.22 -2.23 20.14
N ASN A 31 -5.23 -2.35 21.48
CA ASN A 31 -4.88 -1.25 22.38
C ASN A 31 -3.40 -0.84 22.25
N ASP A 32 -2.49 -1.78 22.00
CA ASP A 32 -1.08 -1.48 21.80
C ASP A 32 -0.87 -0.79 20.44
N VAL A 33 -1.58 -1.25 19.40
CA VAL A 33 -1.61 -0.59 18.10
C VAL A 33 -2.11 0.86 18.21
N LEU A 34 -3.22 1.07 18.91
CA LEU A 34 -3.79 2.39 19.18
C LEU A 34 -2.79 3.28 19.94
N ALA A 35 -2.21 2.77 21.02
CA ALA A 35 -1.25 3.51 21.84
C ALA A 35 -0.02 3.96 21.03
N GLU A 36 0.47 3.09 20.14
CA GLU A 36 1.63 3.37 19.30
C GLU A 36 1.34 4.46 18.26
N ILE A 37 0.13 4.50 17.69
CA ILE A 37 -0.31 5.57 16.79
C ILE A 37 -0.49 6.88 17.56
N VAL A 38 -1.19 6.85 18.70
CA VAL A 38 -1.46 8.03 19.52
C VAL A 38 -0.17 8.69 20.01
N ARG A 39 0.82 7.88 20.39
CA ARG A 39 2.13 8.39 20.82
C ARG A 39 2.84 9.25 19.77
N ARG A 40 2.63 8.96 18.48
CA ARG A 40 3.20 9.70 17.35
C ARG A 40 2.47 10.99 17.02
N ARG A 41 1.21 11.13 17.45
CA ARG A 41 0.34 12.29 17.14
C ARG A 41 0.34 12.67 15.66
N PRO A 42 0.02 11.74 14.76
CA PRO A 42 0.08 12.01 13.33
C PRO A 42 -1.03 12.98 12.90
N GLU A 43 -0.74 13.81 11.90
CA GLU A 43 -1.75 14.62 11.21
C GLU A 43 -2.61 13.76 10.27
N ILE A 44 -2.01 12.73 9.68
CA ILE A 44 -2.66 11.79 8.76
C ILE A 44 -2.29 10.36 9.15
N VAL A 45 -3.27 9.47 9.21
CA VAL A 45 -3.07 8.02 9.37
C VAL A 45 -3.60 7.30 8.14
N GLY A 46 -2.71 6.70 7.35
CA GLY A 46 -3.07 5.82 6.24
C GLY A 46 -3.10 4.35 6.68
N ILE A 47 -4.21 3.66 6.43
CA ILE A 47 -4.41 2.26 6.87
C ILE A 47 -4.73 1.37 5.68
N GLY A 48 -3.96 0.29 5.49
CA GLY A 48 -4.26 -0.76 4.52
C GLY A 48 -5.31 -1.74 5.04
N VAL A 49 -6.42 -1.87 4.30
CA VAL A 49 -7.55 -2.73 4.68
C VAL A 49 -7.63 -3.94 3.77
N TYR A 50 -7.67 -5.10 4.41
CA TYR A 50 -7.74 -6.41 3.78
C TYR A 50 -8.79 -7.26 4.48
N ILE A 51 -9.31 -8.30 3.82
CA ILE A 51 -10.31 -9.20 4.37
C ILE A 51 -9.94 -9.79 5.74
N TRP A 52 -8.66 -9.98 6.02
CA TRP A 52 -8.20 -10.56 7.29
C TRP A 52 -8.05 -9.55 8.44
N ASN A 53 -8.08 -8.24 8.16
CA ASN A 53 -7.93 -7.22 9.21
C ASN A 53 -9.08 -6.22 9.29
N VAL A 54 -10.09 -6.31 8.45
CA VAL A 54 -11.18 -5.32 8.34
C VAL A 54 -11.91 -5.11 9.67
N ASP A 55 -12.17 -6.17 10.43
CA ASP A 55 -12.83 -6.06 11.74
C ASP A 55 -11.97 -5.32 12.76
N ALA A 56 -10.67 -5.64 12.81
CA ALA A 56 -9.73 -4.96 13.69
C ALA A 56 -9.55 -3.48 13.28
N VAL A 57 -9.44 -3.20 11.98
CA VAL A 57 -9.34 -1.84 11.46
C VAL A 57 -10.61 -1.03 11.74
N THR A 58 -11.79 -1.63 11.63
CA THR A 58 -13.07 -0.94 11.95
C THR A 58 -13.08 -0.45 13.39
N ARG A 59 -12.65 -1.28 14.33
CA ARG A 59 -12.53 -0.91 15.76
C ARG A 59 -11.46 0.16 15.96
N LEU A 60 -10.27 -0.03 15.34
CA LEU A 60 -9.16 0.91 15.44
C LEU A 60 -9.54 2.31 14.95
N VAL A 61 -10.22 2.42 13.80
CA VAL A 61 -10.68 3.68 13.23
C VAL A 61 -11.68 4.37 14.17
N SER A 62 -12.62 3.60 14.77
CA SER A 62 -13.56 4.12 15.76
C SER A 62 -12.85 4.69 16.99
N ASP A 63 -11.83 4.00 17.49
CA ASP A 63 -11.08 4.43 18.66
C ASP A 63 -10.17 5.61 18.34
N LEU A 64 -9.48 5.59 17.19
CA LEU A 64 -8.67 6.72 16.70
C LEU A 64 -9.50 7.99 16.57
N ARG A 65 -10.71 7.91 16.04
CA ARG A 65 -11.61 9.07 15.91
C ARG A 65 -11.95 9.71 17.27
N ARG A 66 -12.02 8.91 18.34
CA ARG A 66 -12.32 9.40 19.70
C ARG A 66 -11.12 10.05 20.36
N VAL A 67 -9.91 9.50 20.14
CA VAL A 67 -8.70 9.94 20.85
C VAL A 67 -7.85 10.94 20.06
N LEU A 68 -8.00 10.95 18.74
CA LEU A 68 -7.34 11.85 17.79
C LEU A 68 -8.37 12.47 16.84
N PRO A 69 -9.29 13.32 17.30
CA PRO A 69 -10.39 13.83 16.48
C PRO A 69 -9.96 14.68 15.29
N ASP A 70 -8.80 15.33 15.39
CA ASP A 70 -8.26 16.22 14.36
C ASP A 70 -7.34 15.49 13.34
N THR A 71 -7.07 14.21 13.55
CA THR A 71 -6.25 13.39 12.64
C THR A 71 -7.09 12.92 11.44
N TRP A 72 -6.59 13.11 10.24
CA TRP A 72 -7.18 12.58 9.02
C TRP A 72 -6.99 11.07 8.92
N LEU A 73 -8.08 10.32 8.79
CA LEU A 73 -8.08 8.87 8.66
C LEU A 73 -8.32 8.49 7.20
N VAL A 74 -7.31 7.92 6.55
CA VAL A 74 -7.33 7.54 5.13
C VAL A 74 -7.23 6.02 5.02
N LEU A 75 -8.18 5.40 4.35
CA LEU A 75 -8.19 3.97 4.09
C LEU A 75 -7.81 3.67 2.65
N GLY A 76 -7.24 2.52 2.42
CA GLY A 76 -6.98 1.96 1.10
C GLY A 76 -6.82 0.45 1.17
N GLY A 77 -6.69 -0.18 0.03
CA GLY A 77 -6.51 -1.62 -0.08
C GLY A 77 -7.70 -2.34 -0.70
N PRO A 78 -7.53 -3.64 -1.01
CA PRO A 78 -8.51 -4.38 -1.81
C PRO A 78 -9.88 -4.48 -1.15
N GLU A 79 -9.96 -4.58 0.18
CA GLU A 79 -11.23 -4.75 0.88
C GLU A 79 -12.14 -3.54 0.74
N VAL A 80 -11.60 -2.33 0.76
CA VAL A 80 -12.38 -1.08 0.67
C VAL A 80 -12.46 -0.50 -0.74
N SER A 81 -11.92 -1.19 -1.74
CA SER A 81 -11.95 -0.75 -3.13
C SER A 81 -13.25 -1.14 -3.86
N TYR A 82 -14.06 -2.02 -3.28
CA TYR A 82 -15.33 -2.50 -3.85
C TYR A 82 -16.42 -2.37 -2.81
N GLU A 83 -17.66 -2.16 -3.27
CA GLU A 83 -18.83 -1.96 -2.40
C GLU A 83 -18.59 -0.95 -1.27
N THR A 84 -17.79 0.04 -1.57
CA THR A 84 -17.16 0.98 -0.63
C THR A 84 -18.17 1.66 0.30
N GLU A 85 -19.32 2.08 -0.25
CA GLU A 85 -20.35 2.81 0.51
C GLU A 85 -21.07 1.94 1.55
N GLN A 86 -21.02 0.62 1.40
CA GLN A 86 -21.73 -0.32 2.27
C GLN A 86 -20.90 -0.74 3.48
N GLN A 87 -19.60 -0.41 3.49
CA GLN A 87 -18.68 -0.87 4.51
C GLN A 87 -18.64 0.04 5.74
N ALA A 88 -18.86 -0.56 6.92
CA ALA A 88 -18.88 0.16 8.19
C ALA A 88 -17.57 0.93 8.47
N VAL A 89 -16.42 0.38 8.09
CA VAL A 89 -15.11 1.01 8.28
C VAL A 89 -14.98 2.29 7.46
N VAL A 90 -15.54 2.31 6.25
CA VAL A 90 -15.53 3.47 5.36
C VAL A 90 -16.35 4.63 5.91
N GLN A 91 -17.47 4.33 6.58
CA GLN A 91 -18.33 5.37 7.15
C GLN A 91 -17.66 6.15 8.30
N GLN A 92 -16.62 5.58 8.89
CA GLN A 92 -15.90 6.17 10.03
C GLN A 92 -14.60 6.87 9.62
N ALA A 93 -14.11 6.64 8.40
CA ALA A 93 -12.91 7.28 7.86
C ALA A 93 -13.24 8.61 7.16
N ASP A 94 -12.25 9.48 7.01
CA ASP A 94 -12.40 10.73 6.24
C ASP A 94 -12.33 10.46 4.75
N TYR A 95 -11.35 9.65 4.34
CA TYR A 95 -11.10 9.32 2.94
C TYR A 95 -10.86 7.85 2.72
N VAL A 96 -11.24 7.39 1.54
CA VAL A 96 -10.92 6.05 1.02
C VAL A 96 -10.34 6.21 -0.37
N ILE A 97 -9.16 5.63 -0.61
CA ILE A 97 -8.55 5.58 -1.94
C ILE A 97 -8.76 4.18 -2.50
N THR A 98 -9.46 4.11 -3.62
CA THR A 98 -9.70 2.85 -4.36
C THR A 98 -8.72 2.70 -5.51
N GLY A 99 -8.37 1.47 -5.88
CA GLY A 99 -7.42 1.19 -6.96
C GLY A 99 -5.95 1.33 -6.56
N GLU A 100 -5.09 1.76 -7.50
CA GLU A 100 -3.64 1.87 -7.31
C GLU A 100 -3.28 3.24 -6.73
N ALA A 101 -3.10 3.31 -5.42
CA ALA A 101 -3.01 4.54 -4.66
C ALA A 101 -1.62 5.23 -4.69
N ASP A 102 -0.64 4.71 -5.43
CA ASP A 102 0.75 5.16 -5.38
C ASP A 102 0.89 6.70 -5.45
N HIS A 103 0.27 7.34 -6.44
CA HIS A 103 0.27 8.81 -6.58
C HIS A 103 -0.89 9.49 -5.84
N ALA A 104 -2.08 8.88 -5.88
CA ALA A 104 -3.27 9.48 -5.28
C ALA A 104 -3.14 9.69 -3.76
N PHE A 105 -2.42 8.80 -3.07
CA PHE A 105 -2.16 8.97 -1.63
C PHE A 105 -1.27 10.19 -1.35
N ARG A 106 -0.21 10.39 -2.13
CA ARG A 106 0.64 11.58 -2.02
C ARG A 106 -0.16 12.86 -2.27
N GLU A 107 -0.92 12.90 -3.35
CA GLU A 107 -1.74 14.05 -3.73
C GLU A 107 -2.76 14.39 -2.64
N LEU A 108 -3.43 13.38 -2.09
CA LEU A 108 -4.35 13.57 -0.97
C LEU A 108 -3.63 14.14 0.25
N CYS A 109 -2.50 13.56 0.66
CA CYS A 109 -1.74 14.04 1.81
C CYS A 109 -1.29 15.51 1.62
N GLN A 110 -0.80 15.86 0.43
CA GLN A 110 -0.42 17.24 0.12
C GLN A 110 -1.58 18.21 0.26
N ARG A 111 -2.78 17.85 -0.25
CA ARG A 111 -3.98 18.68 -0.14
C ARG A 111 -4.45 18.82 1.31
N LEU A 112 -4.45 17.74 2.09
CA LEU A 112 -4.86 17.78 3.49
C LEU A 112 -3.95 18.68 4.32
N LEU A 113 -2.64 18.57 4.12
CA LEU A 113 -1.65 19.40 4.82
C LEU A 113 -1.69 20.87 4.36
N ALA A 114 -2.13 21.13 3.12
CA ALA A 114 -2.33 22.49 2.62
C ALA A 114 -3.66 23.13 3.08
N GLY A 115 -4.51 22.38 3.80
CA GLY A 115 -5.84 22.88 4.22
C GLY A 115 -6.87 22.94 3.07
N ASP A 116 -6.65 22.19 1.98
CA ASP A 116 -7.57 22.06 0.83
C ASP A 116 -8.14 20.64 0.70
N PRO A 117 -8.91 20.16 1.68
CA PRO A 117 -9.43 18.80 1.65
C PRO A 117 -10.40 18.59 0.45
N PRO A 118 -10.34 17.43 -0.24
CA PRO A 118 -11.31 17.10 -1.28
C PRO A 118 -12.75 17.05 -0.73
N ALA A 119 -13.73 17.46 -1.53
CA ALA A 119 -15.13 17.38 -1.12
C ALA A 119 -15.68 15.94 -1.05
N GLY A 120 -15.17 15.05 -1.90
CA GLY A 120 -15.59 13.64 -1.97
C GLY A 120 -14.78 12.75 -1.04
N ARG A 121 -15.45 11.87 -0.29
CA ARG A 121 -14.80 10.89 0.60
C ARG A 121 -14.05 9.80 -0.17
N VAL A 122 -14.62 9.31 -1.27
CA VAL A 122 -14.03 8.23 -2.08
C VAL A 122 -13.22 8.85 -3.21
N ILE A 123 -11.94 8.51 -3.25
CA ILE A 123 -11.00 8.96 -4.28
C ILE A 123 -10.66 7.75 -5.15
N ALA A 124 -11.16 7.74 -6.37
CA ALA A 124 -10.80 6.74 -7.35
C ALA A 124 -9.40 7.05 -7.90
N ALA A 125 -8.41 6.28 -7.52
CA ALA A 125 -7.09 6.37 -8.10
C ALA A 125 -7.14 5.88 -9.56
N GLY A 126 -6.47 6.62 -10.44
CA GLY A 126 -6.24 6.17 -11.81
C GLY A 126 -5.27 4.98 -11.86
N ILE A 127 -5.14 4.40 -13.05
CA ILE A 127 -4.11 3.41 -13.33
C ILE A 127 -2.82 4.16 -13.70
N PRO A 128 -1.76 4.14 -12.86
CA PRO A 128 -0.54 4.89 -13.14
C PRO A 128 0.29 4.22 -14.24
N ASP A 129 1.08 5.02 -14.94
CA ASP A 129 2.20 4.49 -15.72
C ASP A 129 3.25 3.94 -14.75
N LEU A 130 3.57 2.65 -14.86
CA LEU A 130 4.53 2.00 -13.97
C LEU A 130 5.95 2.54 -14.09
N SER A 131 6.29 3.22 -15.19
CA SER A 131 7.57 3.94 -15.33
C SER A 131 7.67 5.19 -14.45
N SER A 132 6.54 5.70 -13.95
CA SER A 132 6.51 6.85 -13.02
C SER A 132 6.51 6.44 -11.55
N ILE A 133 6.38 5.15 -11.25
CA ILE A 133 6.31 4.61 -9.90
C ILE A 133 7.71 4.32 -9.38
N VAL A 134 8.05 4.88 -8.25
CA VAL A 134 9.28 4.57 -7.52
C VAL A 134 9.17 3.18 -6.91
N LEU A 135 10.11 2.30 -7.23
CA LEU A 135 10.15 0.95 -6.68
C LEU A 135 10.45 0.99 -5.16
N PRO A 136 9.75 0.20 -4.33
CA PRO A 136 9.76 0.35 -2.88
C PRO A 136 10.93 -0.35 -2.18
N TYR A 137 11.88 -0.88 -2.90
CA TYR A 137 12.86 -1.82 -2.36
C TYR A 137 13.91 -1.16 -1.46
N ALA A 138 14.11 0.14 -1.59
CA ALA A 138 14.93 0.93 -0.67
C ALA A 138 14.29 1.02 0.75
N GLU A 139 12.96 0.86 0.82
CA GLU A 139 12.19 0.94 2.07
C GLU A 139 12.28 -0.33 2.94
N TYR A 140 12.91 -1.39 2.47
CA TYR A 140 13.24 -2.52 3.32
C TYR A 140 14.41 -2.18 4.24
N SER A 141 14.21 -2.32 5.54
CA SER A 141 15.27 -2.13 6.53
C SER A 141 16.26 -3.30 6.53
N GLY A 142 17.40 -3.14 7.21
CA GLY A 142 18.33 -4.25 7.45
C GLY A 142 17.68 -5.38 8.25
N GLU A 143 16.79 -5.04 9.19
CA GLU A 143 16.03 -6.01 9.97
C GLU A 143 15.04 -6.79 9.10
N ASP A 144 14.35 -6.12 8.17
CA ASP A 144 13.48 -6.80 7.20
C ASP A 144 14.27 -7.81 6.37
N ILE A 145 15.44 -7.40 5.86
CA ILE A 145 16.30 -8.26 5.04
C ILE A 145 16.80 -9.48 5.82
N ALA A 146 17.13 -9.29 7.08
CA ALA A 146 17.65 -10.36 7.93
C ALA A 146 16.57 -11.36 8.37
N ASN A 147 15.34 -10.92 8.61
CA ASN A 147 14.33 -11.69 9.34
C ASN A 147 13.04 -11.96 8.55
N ARG A 148 12.86 -11.37 7.37
CA ARG A 148 11.58 -11.46 6.66
C ARG A 148 11.77 -11.89 5.20
N VAL A 149 10.72 -12.46 4.62
CA VAL A 149 10.64 -12.71 3.19
C VAL A 149 10.45 -11.37 2.46
N ILE A 150 11.29 -11.10 1.48
CA ILE A 150 11.23 -9.89 0.68
C ILE A 150 10.28 -10.09 -0.50
N TYR A 151 9.19 -9.32 -0.50
CA TYR A 151 8.21 -9.34 -1.57
C TYR A 151 8.65 -8.40 -2.69
N VAL A 152 8.48 -8.86 -3.92
CA VAL A 152 8.82 -8.10 -5.13
C VAL A 152 7.74 -8.29 -6.21
N GLU A 153 7.60 -7.34 -7.11
CA GLU A 153 6.77 -7.47 -8.30
C GLU A 153 7.47 -6.88 -9.53
N ALA A 154 7.41 -7.58 -10.64
CA ALA A 154 7.89 -7.12 -11.94
C ALA A 154 6.74 -6.60 -12.82
N SER A 155 5.49 -6.94 -12.48
CA SER A 155 4.30 -6.56 -13.22
C SER A 155 3.06 -6.46 -12.35
N ARG A 156 2.11 -5.62 -12.75
CA ARG A 156 0.75 -5.50 -12.19
C ARG A 156 -0.28 -5.95 -13.21
N GLY A 157 -1.41 -6.44 -12.73
CA GLY A 157 -2.52 -6.89 -13.55
C GLY A 157 -2.48 -8.38 -13.89
N CYS A 158 -3.57 -8.85 -14.49
CA CYS A 158 -3.75 -10.22 -14.92
C CYS A 158 -4.51 -10.27 -16.25
N PRO A 159 -4.09 -11.09 -17.25
CA PRO A 159 -4.79 -11.16 -18.52
C PRO A 159 -6.02 -12.09 -18.48
N PHE A 160 -6.23 -12.80 -17.38
CA PHE A 160 -7.28 -13.80 -17.23
C PHE A 160 -8.49 -13.23 -16.50
N THR A 161 -9.68 -13.62 -16.94
CA THR A 161 -10.98 -13.16 -16.42
C THR A 161 -11.64 -14.24 -15.57
N CYS A 162 -10.92 -14.79 -14.59
CA CYS A 162 -11.47 -15.84 -13.71
C CYS A 162 -12.59 -15.27 -12.84
N GLU A 163 -13.77 -15.88 -12.85
CA GLU A 163 -15.00 -15.40 -12.17
C GLU A 163 -14.85 -15.19 -10.66
N PHE A 164 -13.99 -15.97 -10.02
CA PHE A 164 -13.75 -15.93 -8.57
C PHE A 164 -12.52 -15.10 -8.17
N CYS A 165 -11.88 -14.42 -9.11
CA CYS A 165 -10.60 -13.74 -8.86
C CYS A 165 -10.75 -12.23 -9.00
N LEU A 166 -10.47 -11.50 -7.94
CA LEU A 166 -10.47 -10.04 -7.94
C LEU A 166 -9.48 -9.46 -8.97
N SER A 167 -8.36 -10.14 -9.22
CA SER A 167 -7.38 -9.70 -10.23
C SER A 167 -7.89 -9.75 -11.68
N ALA A 168 -9.06 -10.36 -11.93
CA ALA A 168 -9.72 -10.31 -13.22
C ALA A 168 -10.22 -8.89 -13.60
N LEU A 169 -10.27 -7.99 -12.63
CA LEU A 169 -10.65 -6.59 -12.83
C LEU A 169 -9.47 -5.68 -13.19
N ASP A 170 -8.24 -6.18 -13.04
CA ASP A 170 -6.99 -5.45 -13.29
C ASP A 170 -6.35 -5.91 -14.62
N ILE A 171 -6.90 -5.46 -15.73
CA ILE A 171 -6.49 -5.74 -17.11
C ILE A 171 -6.10 -4.41 -17.79
N PRO A 172 -5.03 -4.39 -18.62
CA PRO A 172 -4.10 -5.44 -19.00
C PRO A 172 -2.92 -5.61 -18.02
N VAL A 173 -2.10 -6.64 -18.25
CA VAL A 173 -0.81 -6.76 -17.56
C VAL A 173 0.11 -5.63 -17.99
N ARG A 174 0.64 -4.90 -17.02
CA ARG A 174 1.61 -3.80 -17.20
C ARG A 174 2.92 -4.18 -16.53
N MET A 175 4.03 -3.93 -17.21
CA MET A 175 5.36 -4.28 -16.71
C MET A 175 6.08 -3.04 -16.18
N PHE A 176 6.76 -3.17 -15.06
CA PHE A 176 7.79 -2.20 -14.68
C PHE A 176 8.95 -2.21 -15.69
N PRO A 177 9.68 -1.10 -15.87
CA PRO A 177 10.89 -1.09 -16.70
C PRO A 177 11.86 -2.17 -16.20
N VAL A 178 12.13 -3.18 -17.05
CA VAL A 178 12.88 -4.38 -16.65
C VAL A 178 14.30 -4.03 -16.18
N SER A 179 14.94 -3.04 -16.79
CA SER A 179 16.27 -2.58 -16.38
C SER A 179 16.29 -2.00 -14.97
N GLU A 180 15.29 -1.21 -14.61
CA GLU A 180 15.15 -0.61 -13.28
C GLU A 180 14.84 -1.68 -12.23
N PHE A 181 13.92 -2.59 -12.57
CA PHE A 181 13.61 -3.73 -11.71
C PHE A 181 14.85 -4.57 -11.41
N LEU A 182 15.62 -4.96 -12.44
CA LEU A 182 16.84 -5.76 -12.27
C LEU A 182 17.91 -5.03 -11.46
N ALA A 183 18.09 -3.72 -11.69
CA ALA A 183 19.01 -2.92 -10.88
C ALA A 183 18.60 -2.89 -9.40
N ALA A 184 17.32 -2.76 -9.13
CA ALA A 184 16.80 -2.77 -7.76
C ALA A 184 16.92 -4.16 -7.11
N MET A 185 16.74 -5.25 -7.86
CA MET A 185 16.99 -6.61 -7.37
C MET A 185 18.46 -6.82 -7.02
N GLN A 186 19.38 -6.34 -7.87
CA GLN A 186 20.81 -6.43 -7.57
C GLN A 186 21.15 -5.68 -6.27
N GLN A 187 20.62 -4.48 -6.08
CA GLN A 187 20.82 -3.74 -4.83
C GLN A 187 20.32 -4.51 -3.59
N LEU A 188 19.19 -5.21 -3.69
CA LEU A 188 18.69 -6.05 -2.60
C LEU A 188 19.63 -7.24 -2.33
N ILE A 189 20.15 -7.89 -3.39
CA ILE A 189 21.12 -8.97 -3.26
C ILE A 189 22.40 -8.47 -2.59
N ASP A 190 22.92 -7.32 -3.02
CA ASP A 190 24.11 -6.69 -2.45
C ASP A 190 23.93 -6.34 -0.95
N ARG A 191 22.69 -6.03 -0.54
CA ARG A 191 22.30 -5.82 0.86
C ARG A 191 22.10 -7.13 1.64
N GLY A 192 22.23 -8.29 1.00
CA GLY A 192 22.19 -9.61 1.64
C GLY A 192 20.88 -10.37 1.51
N VAL A 193 19.92 -9.92 0.70
CA VAL A 193 18.69 -10.67 0.43
C VAL A 193 19.03 -11.98 -0.27
N ARG A 194 18.53 -13.09 0.26
CA ARG A 194 18.75 -14.43 -0.29
C ARG A 194 17.51 -15.06 -0.90
N GLN A 195 16.34 -14.51 -0.60
CA GLN A 195 15.07 -15.06 -1.06
C GLN A 195 14.08 -13.96 -1.41
N PHE A 196 13.54 -14.03 -2.60
CA PHE A 196 12.47 -13.17 -3.08
C PHE A 196 11.16 -13.94 -3.19
N LYS A 197 10.05 -13.27 -2.92
CA LYS A 197 8.71 -13.78 -3.22
C LYS A 197 8.01 -12.83 -4.18
N PHE A 198 7.83 -13.28 -5.42
CA PHE A 198 7.10 -12.53 -6.43
C PHE A 198 5.61 -12.54 -6.10
N VAL A 199 4.98 -11.36 -6.18
CA VAL A 199 3.53 -11.19 -6.01
C VAL A 199 2.80 -11.00 -7.35
N ASP A 200 3.55 -11.03 -8.44
CA ASP A 200 3.00 -11.01 -9.80
C ASP A 200 1.91 -12.07 -9.97
N ARG A 201 0.80 -11.70 -10.58
CA ARG A 201 -0.32 -12.64 -10.80
C ARG A 201 0.02 -13.68 -11.86
N THR A 202 0.86 -13.30 -12.84
CA THR A 202 1.24 -14.13 -13.99
C THR A 202 2.73 -13.90 -14.36
N PHE A 203 3.64 -14.20 -13.43
CA PHE A 203 5.08 -13.96 -13.58
C PHE A 203 5.68 -14.49 -14.90
N ASN A 204 5.25 -15.67 -15.35
CA ASN A 204 5.78 -16.32 -16.54
C ASN A 204 4.97 -16.06 -17.81
N LEU A 205 4.09 -15.08 -17.84
CA LEU A 205 3.28 -14.75 -19.00
C LEU A 205 4.15 -14.38 -20.22
N ASN A 206 5.21 -13.61 -19.98
CA ASN A 206 6.20 -13.28 -20.99
C ASN A 206 7.52 -14.03 -20.72
N LEU A 207 7.70 -15.16 -21.41
CA LEU A 207 8.87 -16.02 -21.24
C LEU A 207 10.21 -15.33 -21.55
N LYS A 208 10.22 -14.31 -22.43
CA LYS A 208 11.47 -13.56 -22.71
C LYS A 208 11.86 -12.69 -21.51
N VAL A 209 10.90 -12.10 -20.85
CA VAL A 209 11.13 -11.28 -19.65
C VAL A 209 11.45 -12.15 -18.45
N SER A 210 10.64 -13.18 -18.17
CA SER A 210 10.86 -14.06 -17.02
C SER A 210 12.18 -14.84 -17.05
N ARG A 211 12.79 -15.01 -18.24
CA ARG A 211 14.13 -15.59 -18.39
C ARG A 211 15.25 -14.58 -18.14
N ARG A 212 14.97 -13.29 -18.17
CA ARG A 212 15.94 -12.22 -17.87
C ARG A 212 15.98 -11.88 -16.39
N ILE A 213 14.86 -12.09 -15.70
CA ILE A 213 14.72 -11.96 -14.25
C ILE A 213 15.27 -13.19 -13.54
#